data_5839e0ac519649dfd18ee9d6b9ef408e
#
_entry.id   5839e0ac519649dfd18ee9d6b9ef408e
#
_cell.length_a   1.000
_cell.length_b   1.000
_cell.length_c   1.000
_cell.angle_alpha   90.00
_cell.angle_beta   90.00
_cell.angle_gamma   90.00
#
_symmetry.space_group_name_H-M   'P 1'
#
loop_
_entity.id
_entity.type
_entity.pdbx_description
1 polymer ?
#
loop_
_entity_poly.entity_id
_entity_poly.type
_entity_poly.pdbx_seq_one_letter_code
_entity_poly.pdbx_strand_id
1 'polypeptide(L)' 'ASDVYKRQMELLLRNPGRVYSRENLLNVVWGYEYAGDYRTVDVHVRRLREKLELDPANPEYILTKWGVGYYLKHG' A
#
# COMPACT_ATOMS: atom_id res chain seq x y z
N ALA A 1 2.88 -8.53 12.17
CA ALA A 1 3.30 -7.33 11.43
C ALA A 1 3.86 -7.68 10.06
N SER A 2 4.75 -8.69 9.97
CA SER A 2 5.33 -9.09 8.68
C SER A 2 4.29 -9.65 7.72
N ASP A 3 3.27 -10.33 8.22
CA ASP A 3 2.21 -10.88 7.39
C ASP A 3 1.38 -9.78 6.72
N VAL A 4 1.19 -8.66 7.40
CA VAL A 4 0.45 -7.52 6.86
C VAL A 4 1.20 -6.93 5.66
N TYR A 5 2.51 -6.74 5.80
CA TYR A 5 3.33 -6.22 4.71
C TYR A 5 3.34 -7.18 3.51
N LYS A 6 3.43 -8.47 3.79
CA LYS A 6 3.42 -9.49 2.76
C LYS A 6 2.10 -9.49 1.98
N ARG A 7 0.97 -9.41 2.68
CA ARG A 7 -0.35 -9.36 2.04
C ARG A 7 -0.51 -8.11 1.18
N GLN A 8 -0.04 -6.97 1.68
CA GLN A 8 -0.09 -5.73 0.94
C GLN A 8 0.74 -5.80 -0.34
N MET A 9 1.94 -6.34 -0.24
CA MET A 9 2.80 -6.54 -1.41
C MET A 9 2.20 -7.50 -2.41
N GLU A 10 1.65 -8.62 -1.95
CA GLU A 10 1.02 -9.59 -2.84
C GLU A 10 -0.13 -8.98 -3.62
N LEU A 11 -0.95 -8.17 -2.96
CA LEU A 11 -2.06 -7.50 -3.62
C LEU A 11 -1.58 -6.57 -4.72
N LEU A 12 -0.58 -5.75 -4.42
CA LEU A 12 -0.03 -4.80 -5.38
C LEU A 12 0.66 -5.51 -6.54
N LEU A 13 1.40 -6.59 -6.25
CA LEU A 13 2.14 -7.35 -7.27
C LEU A 13 1.23 -8.10 -8.24
N ARG A 14 0.06 -8.53 -7.78
CA ARG A 14 -0.90 -9.23 -8.64
C ARG A 14 -1.44 -8.35 -9.74
N ASN A 15 -1.54 -7.05 -9.48
CA ASN A 15 -2.15 -6.10 -10.39
C ASN A 15 -1.31 -4.84 -10.52
N PRO A 16 -0.11 -4.92 -11.15
CA PRO A 16 0.74 -3.73 -11.32
C PRO A 16 0.00 -2.65 -12.09
N GLY A 17 0.12 -1.42 -11.64
CA GLY A 17 -0.53 -0.28 -12.26
C GLY A 17 -1.95 -0.04 -11.79
N ARG A 18 -2.58 -1.02 -11.15
CA ARG A 18 -3.93 -0.83 -10.61
C ARG A 18 -3.87 0.00 -9.34
N VAL A 19 -4.70 1.04 -9.27
CA VAL A 19 -4.78 1.90 -8.09
C VAL A 19 -5.74 1.30 -7.09
N TYR A 20 -5.28 1.17 -5.84
CA TYR A 20 -6.09 0.71 -4.72
C TYR A 20 -6.33 1.88 -3.78
N SER A 21 -7.60 2.16 -3.48
CA SER A 21 -7.93 3.18 -2.49
C SER A 21 -7.48 2.71 -1.10
N ARG A 22 -7.35 3.67 -0.17
CA ARG A 22 -7.03 3.33 1.21
C ARG A 22 -8.08 2.40 1.81
N GLU A 23 -9.34 2.64 1.47
CA GLU A 23 -10.44 1.78 1.92
C GLU A 23 -10.28 0.34 1.39
N ASN A 24 -9.96 0.19 0.11
CA ASN A 24 -9.74 -1.13 -0.46
C ASN A 24 -8.56 -1.86 0.20
N LEU A 25 -7.46 -1.15 0.41
CA LEU A 25 -6.29 -1.73 1.08
C LEU A 25 -6.64 -2.13 2.51
N LEU A 26 -7.36 -1.29 3.22
CA LEU A 26 -7.78 -1.58 4.59
C LEU A 26 -8.64 -2.84 4.65
N ASN A 27 -9.65 -2.93 3.79
CA ASN A 27 -10.58 -4.06 3.79
C ASN A 27 -9.91 -5.37 3.37
N VAL A 28 -9.05 -5.34 2.36
CA VAL A 28 -8.42 -6.55 1.85
C VAL A 28 -7.31 -7.06 2.78
N VAL A 29 -6.51 -6.15 3.32
CA VAL A 29 -5.33 -6.52 4.11
C VAL A 29 -5.68 -6.70 5.59
N TRP A 30 -6.45 -5.79 6.17
CA TRP A 30 -6.75 -5.79 7.61
C TRP A 30 -8.14 -6.30 7.96
N GLY A 31 -9.08 -6.24 7.00
CA GLY A 31 -10.45 -6.63 7.25
C GLY A 31 -11.28 -5.54 7.90
N TYR A 32 -12.54 -5.86 8.17
CA TYR A 32 -13.52 -4.89 8.65
C TYR A 32 -13.25 -4.38 10.07
N GLU A 33 -12.39 -5.05 10.82
CA GLU A 33 -12.04 -4.64 12.18
C GLU A 33 -11.41 -3.25 12.24
N TYR A 34 -10.78 -2.85 11.14
CA TYR A 34 -10.07 -1.58 11.05
C TYR A 34 -10.79 -0.57 10.17
N ALA A 35 -12.08 -0.80 9.90
CA ALA A 35 -12.85 0.10 9.03
C ALA A 35 -12.81 1.54 9.54
N GLY A 36 -12.46 2.46 8.65
CA GLY A 36 -12.37 3.87 8.98
C GLY A 36 -11.01 4.35 9.49
N ASP A 37 -10.08 3.46 9.79
CA ASP A 37 -8.75 3.86 10.25
C ASP A 37 -7.75 3.87 9.10
N TYR A 38 -7.92 4.84 8.22
CA TYR A 38 -7.07 4.96 7.03
C TYR A 38 -5.63 5.34 7.34
N ARG A 39 -5.36 5.88 8.53
CA ARG A 39 -4.00 6.21 8.94
C ARG A 39 -3.14 4.97 9.08
N THR A 40 -3.74 3.86 9.45
CA THR A 40 -3.03 2.58 9.52
C THR A 40 -2.46 2.22 8.15
N VAL A 41 -3.23 2.41 7.09
CA VAL A 41 -2.77 2.15 5.72
C VAL A 41 -1.59 3.03 5.37
N ASP A 42 -1.69 4.33 5.64
CA ASP A 42 -0.63 5.27 5.31
C ASP A 42 0.67 4.93 6.04
N VAL A 43 0.59 4.57 7.32
CA VAL A 43 1.76 4.17 8.11
C VAL A 43 2.41 2.93 7.53
N HIS A 44 1.60 1.94 7.17
CA HIS A 44 2.13 0.68 6.64
C HIS A 44 2.73 0.84 5.23
N VAL A 45 2.13 1.68 4.39
CA VAL A 45 2.71 2.01 3.10
C VAL A 45 4.06 2.69 3.28
N ARG A 46 4.17 3.61 4.21
CA ARG A 46 5.41 4.30 4.51
C ARG A 46 6.50 3.32 4.95
N ARG A 47 6.17 2.39 5.85
CA ARG A 47 7.12 1.38 6.32
C ARG A 47 7.53 0.44 5.20
N LEU A 48 6.60 0.10 4.32
CA LEU A 48 6.89 -0.75 3.17
C LEU A 48 7.86 -0.04 2.22
N ARG A 49 7.67 1.26 1.99
CA ARG A 49 8.59 2.06 1.20
C ARG A 49 9.99 2.08 1.82
N GLU A 50 10.08 2.21 3.13
CA GLU A 50 11.37 2.18 3.82
C GLU A 50 12.13 0.88 3.60
N LYS A 51 11.41 -0.22 3.41
CA LYS A 51 12.02 -1.53 3.17
C LYS A 51 12.41 -1.75 1.72
N LEU A 52 11.66 -1.21 0.77
CA LEU A 52 11.80 -1.51 -0.65
C LEU A 52 12.46 -0.42 -1.46
N GLU A 53 12.24 0.84 -1.09
CA GLU A 53 12.72 1.96 -1.87
C GLU A 53 14.12 2.37 -1.42
N LEU A 54 14.96 2.76 -2.38
CA LEU A 54 16.27 3.33 -2.07
C LEU A 54 16.11 4.67 -1.34
N ASP A 55 15.13 5.47 -1.79
CA ASP A 55 14.79 6.73 -1.17
C ASP A 55 13.29 6.76 -0.94
N PRO A 56 12.83 6.46 0.29
CA PRO A 56 11.39 6.42 0.59
C PRO A 56 10.68 7.75 0.36
N ALA A 57 11.38 8.87 0.40
CA ALA A 57 10.80 10.19 0.13
C ALA A 57 10.50 10.39 -1.34
N ASN A 58 11.21 9.67 -2.22
CA ASN A 58 11.01 9.69 -3.66
C ASN A 58 10.81 8.27 -4.19
N PRO A 59 9.68 7.64 -3.89
CA PRO A 59 9.47 6.23 -4.21
C PRO A 59 9.42 5.98 -5.71
N GLU A 60 9.99 4.86 -6.13
CA GLU A 60 9.98 4.43 -7.53
C GLU A 60 9.01 3.29 -7.77
N TYR A 61 8.69 2.49 -6.76
CA TYR A 61 7.88 1.29 -6.90
C TYR A 61 6.47 1.45 -6.38
N ILE A 62 6.33 1.91 -5.15
CA ILE A 62 5.02 2.12 -4.52
C ILE A 62 4.68 3.60 -4.64
N LEU A 63 3.76 3.91 -5.55
CA LEU A 63 3.44 5.27 -5.91
C LEU A 63 2.09 5.70 -5.33
N THR A 64 1.93 7.00 -5.14
CA THR A 64 0.69 7.60 -4.64
C THR A 64 -0.10 8.18 -5.80
N LYS A 65 -1.39 7.82 -5.87
CA LYS A 65 -2.34 8.51 -6.75
C LYS A 65 -3.10 9.48 -5.86
N TRP A 66 -2.75 10.74 -5.95
CA TRP A 66 -3.33 11.77 -5.07
C TRP A 66 -4.85 11.81 -5.15
N GLY A 67 -5.48 11.80 -4.00
CA GLY A 67 -6.93 11.79 -3.89
C GLY A 67 -7.58 10.44 -4.11
N VAL A 68 -6.82 9.41 -4.46
CA VAL A 68 -7.36 8.06 -4.74
C VAL A 68 -6.72 7.00 -3.84
N GLY A 69 -5.41 6.80 -3.91
CA GLY A 69 -4.76 5.76 -3.13
C GLY A 69 -3.34 5.46 -3.58
N TYR A 70 -3.00 4.18 -3.61
CA TYR A 70 -1.63 3.73 -3.91
C TYR A 70 -1.64 2.69 -5.02
N TYR A 71 -0.51 2.57 -5.71
CA TYR A 71 -0.35 1.56 -6.76
C TYR A 71 1.13 1.19 -6.92
N LEU A 72 1.35 -0.01 -7.46
CA LEU A 72 2.69 -0.45 -7.81
C LEU A 72 3.00 -0.02 -9.25
N LYS A 73 4.19 0.49 -9.48
CA LYS A 73 4.61 0.93 -10.81
C LYS A 73 4.48 -0.22 -11.80
N HIS A 74 3.86 0.06 -12.94
CA HIS A 74 3.67 -0.89 -14.02
C HIS A 74 4.89 -0.90 -14.95
N GLY A 75 5.35 -2.07 -15.22
CA GLY A 75 6.45 -2.25 -16.14
C GLY A 75 7.80 -2.29 -15.47
#